data_bcab2504055a01c7b7d1f05e92e9249c
#
_entry.id   bcab2504055a01c7b7d1f05e92e9249c
#
_cell.length_a   1.000
_cell.length_b   1.000
_cell.length_c   1.000
_cell.angle_alpha   90.00
_cell.angle_beta   90.00
_cell.angle_gamma   90.00
#
_symmetry.space_group_name_H-M   'P 1'
#
loop_
_entity.id
_entity.type
_entity.pdbx_description
1 polymer ?
#
loop_
_entity_poly.entity_id
_entity_poly.type
_entity_poly.pdbx_seq_one_letter_code
_entity_poly.pdbx_strand_id
1 'polypeptide(L)'
;LDGVTGVQTCALPICRQILPAIVSVRRWLEEFGGLCLRFFYNAGGIALLFKETCVILSSRGIRWKATLDQMNKIGVMSLPLVFLTSLFTGMVLALQSAYQLRLFAAEKFTSDLISVSLCRELGPVLTAMVVAGRVGASIAAELGTMKVTEQIDALKALATNPIQYLVIPRFVAALFMLFILTIYADWIGMFGGYLISVFKLGMSSHMYIKRGMDALVVKDVVTGLIKAFFFGGFISIVGCYFGFHARGGAEGVGRATTLAVVVSLILVIASDALFSAIFYFF
;
A
#
# COMPACT_ATOMS: atom_id res chain seq x y z
N LEU A 1 44.98 -50.16 32.94
CA LEU A 1 45.06 -50.18 31.49
C LEU A 1 44.33 -48.93 30.93
N ASP A 2 44.94 -47.78 31.24
CA ASP A 2 44.50 -46.49 30.69
C ASP A 2 45.62 -45.97 29.80
N GLY A 3 45.40 -46.00 28.57
CA GLY A 3 46.38 -45.60 27.57
C GLY A 3 45.73 -44.82 26.42
N VAL A 4 46.16 -43.57 26.31
CA VAL A 4 46.31 -42.86 25.01
C VAL A 4 45.02 -42.39 24.32
N THR A 5 44.70 -41.15 24.49
CA THR A 5 44.43 -40.26 23.36
C THR A 5 44.73 -38.80 23.75
N GLY A 6 45.98 -38.49 23.87
CA GLY A 6 46.45 -37.09 23.89
C GLY A 6 46.45 -36.53 22.47
N VAL A 7 45.29 -36.21 21.89
CA VAL A 7 45.22 -35.30 20.78
C VAL A 7 45.25 -33.88 21.37
N GLN A 8 46.48 -33.36 21.55
CA GLN A 8 46.70 -31.96 21.73
C GLN A 8 46.25 -31.25 20.41
N THR A 9 45.02 -30.78 20.42
CA THR A 9 44.59 -29.81 19.41
C THR A 9 45.41 -28.55 19.63
N CYS A 10 46.48 -28.42 18.87
CA CYS A 10 47.28 -27.21 18.76
C CYS A 10 46.32 -26.12 18.14
N ALA A 11 45.53 -25.52 19.00
CA ALA A 11 44.69 -24.40 18.62
C ALA A 11 45.60 -23.19 18.47
N LEU A 12 46.15 -22.98 17.29
CA LEU A 12 46.82 -21.75 16.90
C LEU A 12 45.91 -20.58 17.29
N PRO A 13 46.44 -19.52 17.97
CA PRO A 13 45.64 -18.38 18.42
C PRO A 13 44.84 -17.71 17.28
N ILE A 14 45.33 -17.87 16.05
CA ILE A 14 44.64 -17.42 14.82
C ILE A 14 43.31 -18.14 14.57
N CYS A 15 43.20 -19.47 14.82
CA CYS A 15 41.94 -20.20 14.69
C CYS A 15 40.89 -19.75 15.71
N ARG A 16 41.29 -19.31 16.89
CA ARG A 16 40.37 -18.86 17.95
C ARG A 16 39.72 -17.51 17.62
N GLN A 17 40.36 -16.68 16.81
CA GLN A 17 39.82 -15.38 16.36
C GLN A 17 39.01 -15.49 15.06
N ILE A 18 39.37 -16.42 14.17
CA ILE A 18 38.71 -16.57 12.85
C ILE A 18 37.41 -17.39 12.95
N LEU A 19 37.36 -18.39 13.84
CA LEU A 19 36.19 -19.27 13.98
C LEU A 19 34.88 -18.51 14.31
N PRO A 20 34.84 -17.57 15.27
CA PRO A 20 33.63 -16.78 15.54
C PRO A 20 33.24 -15.86 14.40
N ALA A 21 34.18 -15.34 13.63
CA ALA A 21 33.91 -14.51 12.46
C ALA A 21 33.28 -15.34 11.31
N ILE A 22 33.80 -16.54 11.05
CA ILE A 22 33.22 -17.46 10.04
C ILE A 22 31.82 -17.89 10.45
N VAL A 23 31.59 -18.21 11.73
CA VAL A 23 30.28 -18.61 12.25
C VAL A 23 29.28 -17.46 12.17
N SER A 24 29.71 -16.21 12.44
CA SER A 24 28.84 -15.03 12.33
C SER A 24 28.48 -14.72 10.87
N VAL A 25 29.41 -14.81 9.94
CA VAL A 25 29.16 -14.61 8.51
C VAL A 25 28.23 -15.70 7.95
N ARG A 26 28.48 -16.98 8.34
CA ARG A 26 27.59 -18.07 7.94
C ARG A 26 26.16 -17.87 8.45
N ARG A 27 26.00 -17.51 9.73
CA ARG A 27 24.66 -17.24 10.31
C ARG A 27 23.97 -16.07 9.59
N TRP A 28 24.72 -14.99 9.30
CA TRP A 28 24.21 -13.86 8.54
C TRP A 28 23.76 -14.28 7.12
N LEU A 29 24.52 -15.13 6.43
CA LEU A 29 24.16 -15.65 5.12
C LEU A 29 22.92 -16.57 5.18
N GLU A 30 22.82 -17.43 6.20
CA GLU A 30 21.66 -18.29 6.43
C GLU A 30 20.40 -17.45 6.74
N GLU A 31 20.50 -16.42 7.58
CA GLU A 31 19.40 -15.50 7.86
C GLU A 31 18.97 -14.70 6.62
N PHE A 32 19.94 -14.17 5.88
CA PHE A 32 19.67 -13.43 4.65
C PHE A 32 19.05 -14.34 3.57
N GLY A 33 19.60 -15.53 3.38
CA GLY A 33 19.03 -16.53 2.47
C GLY A 33 17.60 -16.92 2.84
N GLY A 34 17.35 -17.13 4.14
CA GLY A 34 16.02 -17.41 4.66
C GLY A 34 15.02 -16.26 4.45
N LEU A 35 15.48 -15.01 4.57
CA LEU A 35 14.67 -13.82 4.32
C LEU A 35 14.33 -13.68 2.82
N CYS A 36 15.29 -13.88 1.94
CA CYS A 36 15.06 -13.89 0.50
C CYS A 36 14.07 -14.99 0.07
N LEU A 37 14.22 -16.21 0.58
CA LEU A 37 13.29 -17.29 0.28
C LEU A 37 11.88 -17.00 0.75
N ARG A 38 11.71 -16.45 1.95
CA ARG A 38 10.39 -16.02 2.48
C ARG A 38 9.78 -14.92 1.63
N PHE A 39 10.58 -13.97 1.17
CA PHE A 39 10.13 -12.90 0.29
C PHE A 39 9.58 -13.47 -1.03
N PHE A 40 10.34 -14.31 -1.72
CA PHE A 40 9.90 -14.92 -2.98
C PHE A 40 8.70 -15.86 -2.80
N TYR A 41 8.63 -16.59 -1.69
CA TYR A 41 7.49 -17.43 -1.36
C TYR A 41 6.20 -16.59 -1.19
N ASN A 42 6.27 -15.51 -0.42
CA ASN A 42 5.13 -14.61 -0.22
C ASN A 42 4.74 -13.88 -1.52
N ALA A 43 5.71 -13.38 -2.26
CA ALA A 43 5.47 -12.71 -3.55
C ALA A 43 4.79 -13.67 -4.55
N GLY A 44 5.27 -14.91 -4.65
CA GLY A 44 4.65 -15.96 -5.47
C GLY A 44 3.24 -16.28 -5.03
N GLY A 45 2.99 -16.40 -3.71
CA GLY A 45 1.67 -16.66 -3.16
C GLY A 45 0.66 -15.52 -3.43
N ILE A 46 1.10 -14.27 -3.30
CA ILE A 46 0.29 -13.09 -3.64
C ILE A 46 -0.06 -13.08 -5.14
N ALA A 47 0.92 -13.35 -6.01
CA ALA A 47 0.71 -13.40 -7.46
C ALA A 47 -0.25 -14.54 -7.87
N LEU A 48 -0.14 -15.70 -7.24
CA LEU A 48 -1.07 -16.81 -7.47
C LEU A 48 -2.49 -16.47 -7.03
N LEU A 49 -2.65 -15.88 -5.85
CA LEU A 49 -3.97 -15.45 -5.35
C LEU A 49 -4.59 -14.38 -6.28
N PHE A 50 -3.78 -13.44 -6.78
CA PHE A 50 -4.22 -12.45 -7.76
C PHE A 50 -4.70 -13.13 -9.06
N LYS A 51 -3.90 -14.05 -9.61
CA LYS A 51 -4.25 -14.82 -10.81
C LYS A 51 -5.58 -15.59 -10.61
N GLU A 52 -5.71 -16.32 -9.51
CA GLU A 52 -6.93 -17.07 -9.20
C GLU A 52 -8.14 -16.15 -9.05
N THR A 53 -7.96 -14.99 -8.39
CA THR A 53 -9.02 -13.98 -8.24
C THR A 53 -9.48 -13.47 -9.61
N CYS A 54 -8.58 -13.15 -10.52
CA CYS A 54 -8.90 -12.70 -11.88
C CYS A 54 -9.62 -13.78 -12.69
N VAL A 55 -9.17 -15.04 -12.62
CA VAL A 55 -9.78 -16.17 -13.33
C VAL A 55 -11.20 -16.42 -12.83
N ILE A 56 -11.41 -16.46 -11.52
CA ILE A 56 -12.73 -16.71 -10.93
C ILE A 56 -13.67 -15.53 -11.18
N LEU A 57 -13.17 -14.29 -11.12
CA LEU A 57 -13.94 -13.08 -11.43
C LEU A 57 -14.48 -13.12 -12.86
N SER A 58 -13.67 -13.57 -13.82
CA SER A 58 -14.09 -13.70 -15.23
C SER A 58 -15.11 -14.82 -15.45
N SER A 59 -15.05 -15.93 -14.66
CA SER A 59 -15.86 -17.12 -14.92
C SER A 59 -17.17 -17.19 -14.14
N ARG A 60 -17.24 -16.61 -12.93
CA ARG A 60 -18.39 -16.82 -12.01
C ARG A 60 -19.14 -15.55 -11.63
N GLY A 61 -18.72 -14.37 -12.10
CA GLY A 61 -19.39 -13.09 -11.85
C GLY A 61 -19.26 -12.54 -10.44
N ILE A 62 -19.85 -11.37 -10.21
CA ILE A 62 -19.71 -10.55 -9.01
C ILE A 62 -20.96 -10.71 -8.12
N ARG A 63 -20.75 -10.87 -6.82
CA ARG A 63 -21.81 -10.85 -5.80
C ARG A 63 -22.08 -9.42 -5.35
N TRP A 64 -22.92 -8.70 -6.09
CA TRP A 64 -23.13 -7.27 -5.91
C TRP A 64 -23.48 -6.86 -4.48
N LYS A 65 -24.34 -7.58 -3.77
CA LYS A 65 -24.71 -7.24 -2.40
C LYS A 65 -23.50 -7.25 -1.46
N ALA A 66 -22.70 -8.31 -1.50
CA ALA A 66 -21.49 -8.40 -0.69
C ALA A 66 -20.43 -7.35 -1.10
N THR A 67 -20.34 -7.03 -2.39
CA THR A 67 -19.43 -5.99 -2.89
C THR A 67 -19.84 -4.61 -2.39
N LEU A 68 -21.13 -4.27 -2.41
CA LEU A 68 -21.64 -3.00 -1.89
C LEU A 68 -21.37 -2.85 -0.38
N ASP A 69 -21.55 -3.92 0.41
CA ASP A 69 -21.20 -3.90 1.83
C ASP A 69 -19.69 -3.63 2.04
N GLN A 70 -18.85 -4.25 1.20
CA GLN A 70 -17.41 -3.98 1.25
C GLN A 70 -17.05 -2.57 0.75
N MET A 71 -17.74 -2.03 -0.26
CA MET A 71 -17.57 -0.65 -0.72
C MET A 71 -17.86 0.36 0.40
N ASN A 72 -18.90 0.11 1.20
CA ASN A 72 -19.20 0.94 2.36
C ASN A 72 -18.07 0.89 3.41
N LYS A 73 -17.60 -0.31 3.76
CA LYS A 73 -16.50 -0.50 4.72
C LYS A 73 -15.18 0.11 4.25
N ILE A 74 -14.84 -0.08 2.99
CA ILE A 74 -13.58 0.39 2.40
C ILE A 74 -13.64 1.89 2.12
N GLY A 75 -14.71 2.35 1.50
CA GLY A 75 -14.85 3.72 1.01
C GLY A 75 -15.38 4.67 2.08
N VAL A 76 -16.66 4.55 2.41
CA VAL A 76 -17.35 5.54 3.25
C VAL A 76 -16.68 5.70 4.61
N MET A 77 -16.30 4.62 5.25
CA MET A 77 -15.62 4.68 6.53
C MET A 77 -14.18 5.23 6.44
N SER A 78 -13.58 5.36 5.24
CA SER A 78 -12.26 5.99 5.06
C SER A 78 -12.35 7.48 4.77
N LEU A 79 -13.52 8.00 4.39
CA LEU A 79 -13.70 9.42 4.02
C LEU A 79 -13.17 10.40 5.06
N PRO A 80 -13.46 10.28 6.38
CA PRO A 80 -12.95 11.24 7.35
C PRO A 80 -11.44 11.29 7.45
N LEU A 81 -10.79 10.12 7.34
CA LEU A 81 -9.34 10.03 7.42
C LEU A 81 -8.68 10.59 6.16
N VAL A 82 -9.22 10.27 4.99
CA VAL A 82 -8.75 10.80 3.72
C VAL A 82 -8.97 12.31 3.65
N PHE A 83 -10.11 12.82 4.17
CA PHE A 83 -10.37 14.25 4.28
C PHE A 83 -9.26 14.98 5.03
N LEU A 84 -8.96 14.54 6.26
CA LEU A 84 -7.95 15.21 7.09
C LEU A 84 -6.56 15.13 6.46
N THR A 85 -6.15 13.96 5.99
CA THR A 85 -4.83 13.79 5.39
C THR A 85 -4.66 14.62 4.12
N SER A 86 -5.65 14.63 3.23
CA SER A 86 -5.58 15.39 1.97
C SER A 86 -5.63 16.89 2.22
N LEU A 87 -6.49 17.37 3.13
CA LEU A 87 -6.60 18.78 3.47
C LEU A 87 -5.27 19.33 3.99
N PHE A 88 -4.68 18.66 4.99
CA PHE A 88 -3.40 19.08 5.56
C PHE A 88 -2.25 18.97 4.57
N THR A 89 -2.23 17.92 3.75
CA THR A 89 -1.21 17.77 2.70
C THR A 89 -1.28 18.93 1.71
N GLY A 90 -2.47 19.29 1.25
CA GLY A 90 -2.66 20.43 0.34
C GLY A 90 -2.20 21.76 0.97
N MET A 91 -2.52 21.98 2.26
CA MET A 91 -2.07 23.17 2.98
C MET A 91 -0.54 23.23 3.11
N VAL A 92 0.10 22.12 3.49
CA VAL A 92 1.56 22.05 3.65
C VAL A 92 2.24 22.23 2.28
N LEU A 93 1.73 21.59 1.25
CA LEU A 93 2.27 21.73 -0.11
C LEU A 93 2.19 23.17 -0.61
N ALA A 94 1.10 23.88 -0.32
CA ALA A 94 0.95 25.29 -0.66
C ALA A 94 2.00 26.16 0.02
N LEU A 95 2.22 25.97 1.32
CA LEU A 95 3.24 26.71 2.08
C LEU A 95 4.64 26.44 1.55
N GLN A 96 4.97 25.18 1.30
CA GLN A 96 6.29 24.75 0.85
C GLN A 96 6.59 25.27 -0.56
N SER A 97 5.62 25.10 -1.48
CA SER A 97 5.77 25.58 -2.86
C SER A 97 5.88 27.10 -2.93
N ALA A 98 5.04 27.82 -2.18
CA ALA A 98 5.09 29.27 -2.13
C ALA A 98 6.44 29.79 -1.60
N TYR A 99 6.97 29.18 -0.54
CA TYR A 99 8.27 29.56 0.00
C TYR A 99 9.40 29.40 -1.02
N GLN A 100 9.42 28.29 -1.76
CA GLN A 100 10.43 28.05 -2.80
C GLN A 100 10.27 28.99 -3.98
N LEU A 101 9.03 29.19 -4.47
CA LEU A 101 8.76 30.06 -5.62
C LEU A 101 8.98 31.55 -5.32
N ARG A 102 8.89 31.96 -4.04
CA ARG A 102 9.17 33.32 -3.61
C ARG A 102 10.60 33.73 -3.92
N LEU A 103 11.56 32.83 -3.82
CA LEU A 103 12.97 33.08 -4.12
C LEU A 103 13.20 33.47 -5.59
N PHE A 104 12.28 33.05 -6.48
CA PHE A 104 12.31 33.35 -7.93
C PHE A 104 11.27 34.37 -8.37
N ALA A 105 10.62 35.08 -7.41
CA ALA A 105 9.49 35.99 -7.69
C ALA A 105 8.34 35.31 -8.50
N ALA A 106 8.19 34.01 -8.39
CA ALA A 106 7.31 33.16 -9.17
C ALA A 106 6.11 32.62 -8.35
N GLU A 107 5.70 33.29 -7.29
CA GLU A 107 4.62 32.85 -6.36
C GLU A 107 3.31 32.53 -7.07
N LYS A 108 3.07 33.16 -8.22
CA LYS A 108 1.87 32.96 -9.05
C LYS A 108 1.71 31.52 -9.57
N PHE A 109 2.79 30.73 -9.64
CA PHE A 109 2.80 29.35 -10.11
C PHE A 109 2.55 28.33 -8.98
N THR A 110 2.30 28.78 -7.75
CA THR A 110 2.02 27.89 -6.61
C THR A 110 0.80 27.01 -6.87
N SER A 111 -0.26 27.58 -7.43
CA SER A 111 -1.49 26.84 -7.79
C SER A 111 -1.23 25.73 -8.79
N ASP A 112 -0.41 26.03 -9.81
CA ASP A 112 -0.07 25.11 -10.90
C ASP A 112 0.66 23.88 -10.35
N LEU A 113 1.68 24.11 -9.49
CA LEU A 113 2.43 23.03 -8.85
C LEU A 113 1.58 22.18 -7.92
N ILE A 114 0.70 22.80 -7.12
CA ILE A 114 -0.17 22.06 -6.21
C ILE A 114 -1.09 21.15 -6.98
N SER A 115 -1.79 21.67 -7.99
CA SER A 115 -2.78 20.91 -8.76
C SER A 115 -2.14 19.73 -9.48
N VAL A 116 -1.03 19.95 -10.18
CA VAL A 116 -0.33 18.88 -10.91
C VAL A 116 0.28 17.84 -9.98
N SER A 117 0.94 18.28 -8.89
CA SER A 117 1.59 17.35 -7.95
C SER A 117 0.58 16.48 -7.19
N LEU A 118 -0.58 17.05 -6.82
CA LEU A 118 -1.65 16.30 -6.17
C LEU A 118 -2.23 15.27 -7.14
N CYS A 119 -2.75 15.68 -8.27
CA CYS A 119 -3.48 14.78 -9.17
C CYS A 119 -2.58 13.68 -9.77
N ARG A 120 -1.31 13.98 -10.02
CA ARG A 120 -0.39 13.05 -10.70
C ARG A 120 0.26 12.04 -9.77
N GLU A 121 0.64 12.46 -8.55
CA GLU A 121 1.46 11.65 -7.65
C GLU A 121 0.90 11.57 -6.23
N LEU A 122 0.78 12.71 -5.54
CA LEU A 122 0.50 12.72 -4.10
C LEU A 122 -0.90 12.22 -3.75
N GLY A 123 -1.92 12.58 -4.52
CA GLY A 123 -3.29 12.14 -4.29
C GLY A 123 -3.43 10.62 -4.32
N PRO A 124 -3.05 9.96 -5.43
CA PRO A 124 -3.11 8.51 -5.53
C PRO A 124 -2.30 7.78 -4.46
N VAL A 125 -1.04 8.19 -4.25
CA VAL A 125 -0.13 7.51 -3.33
C VAL A 125 -0.55 7.69 -1.88
N LEU A 126 -0.82 8.93 -1.43
CA LEU A 126 -1.21 9.19 -0.05
C LEU A 126 -2.55 8.54 0.29
N THR A 127 -3.52 8.59 -0.62
CA THR A 127 -4.79 7.89 -0.43
C THR A 127 -4.59 6.38 -0.31
N ALA A 128 -3.74 5.80 -1.17
CA ALA A 128 -3.40 4.38 -1.09
C ALA A 128 -2.69 4.01 0.21
N MET A 129 -1.77 4.84 0.70
CA MET A 129 -1.07 4.60 1.97
C MET A 129 -2.04 4.62 3.17
N VAL A 130 -2.95 5.60 3.21
CA VAL A 130 -3.98 5.72 4.25
C VAL A 130 -4.92 4.51 4.22
N VAL A 131 -5.35 4.11 3.03
CA VAL A 131 -6.23 2.95 2.84
C VAL A 131 -5.49 1.64 3.14
N ALA A 132 -4.22 1.50 2.78
CA ALA A 132 -3.42 0.33 3.14
C ALA A 132 -3.33 0.14 4.66
N GLY A 133 -3.06 1.21 5.39
CA GLY A 133 -2.99 1.19 6.85
C GLY A 133 -4.30 0.79 7.52
N ARG A 134 -5.43 1.34 7.05
CA ARG A 134 -6.73 1.10 7.65
C ARG A 134 -7.41 -0.15 7.09
N VAL A 135 -7.59 -0.22 5.78
CA VAL A 135 -8.38 -1.26 5.11
C VAL A 135 -7.56 -2.53 4.94
N GLY A 136 -6.28 -2.43 4.56
CA GLY A 136 -5.39 -3.59 4.45
C GLY A 136 -5.28 -4.34 5.80
N ALA A 137 -5.10 -3.61 6.90
CA ALA A 137 -5.11 -4.18 8.25
C ALA A 137 -6.47 -4.82 8.59
N SER A 138 -7.58 -4.12 8.30
CA SER A 138 -8.93 -4.62 8.60
C SER A 138 -9.26 -5.91 7.84
N ILE A 139 -8.92 -5.99 6.55
CA ILE A 139 -9.10 -7.19 5.72
C ILE A 139 -8.28 -8.36 6.30
N ALA A 140 -7.01 -8.13 6.63
CA ALA A 140 -6.14 -9.16 7.18
C ALA A 140 -6.62 -9.63 8.56
N ALA A 141 -7.10 -8.72 9.42
CA ALA A 141 -7.67 -9.05 10.72
C ALA A 141 -8.96 -9.88 10.61
N GLU A 142 -9.90 -9.44 9.74
CA GLU A 142 -11.19 -10.11 9.54
C GLU A 142 -10.98 -11.53 9.00
N LEU A 143 -10.18 -11.69 7.94
CA LEU A 143 -9.90 -13.00 7.36
C LEU A 143 -8.99 -13.87 8.26
N GLY A 144 -8.04 -13.25 8.95
CA GLY A 144 -7.19 -13.94 9.91
C GLY A 144 -7.98 -14.51 11.08
N THR A 145 -8.94 -13.76 11.62
CA THR A 145 -9.86 -14.25 12.65
C THR A 145 -10.72 -15.40 12.11
N MET A 146 -11.30 -15.27 10.91
CA MET A 146 -12.05 -16.35 10.28
C MET A 146 -11.20 -17.59 10.02
N LYS A 147 -9.90 -17.44 9.75
CA LYS A 147 -8.98 -18.57 9.56
C LYS A 147 -8.68 -19.28 10.87
N VAL A 148 -8.39 -18.54 11.94
CA VAL A 148 -8.08 -19.10 13.25
C VAL A 148 -9.31 -19.78 13.90
N THR A 149 -10.51 -19.28 13.63
CA THR A 149 -11.77 -19.88 14.10
C THR A 149 -12.34 -20.95 13.14
N GLU A 150 -11.54 -21.42 12.18
CA GLU A 150 -11.87 -22.49 11.22
C GLU A 150 -13.08 -22.20 10.30
N GLN A 151 -13.61 -20.97 10.30
CA GLN A 151 -14.75 -20.58 9.44
C GLN A 151 -14.43 -20.73 7.95
N ILE A 152 -13.18 -20.50 7.54
CA ILE A 152 -12.73 -20.68 6.16
C ILE A 152 -12.73 -22.17 5.77
N ASP A 153 -12.35 -23.03 6.69
CA ASP A 153 -12.31 -24.48 6.46
C ASP A 153 -13.74 -25.06 6.47
N ALA A 154 -14.65 -24.51 7.28
CA ALA A 154 -16.06 -24.82 7.22
C ALA A 154 -16.69 -24.42 5.86
N LEU A 155 -16.32 -23.26 5.29
CA LEU A 155 -16.77 -22.87 3.94
C LEU A 155 -16.31 -23.86 2.87
N LYS A 156 -15.08 -24.37 2.97
CA LYS A 156 -14.58 -25.42 2.06
C LYS A 156 -15.34 -26.74 2.20
N ALA A 157 -15.65 -27.13 3.45
CA ALA A 157 -16.45 -28.33 3.71
C ALA A 157 -17.85 -28.25 3.08
N LEU A 158 -18.43 -27.05 2.99
CA LEU A 158 -19.69 -26.77 2.30
C LEU A 158 -19.53 -26.63 0.76
N ALA A 159 -18.40 -27.06 0.19
CA ALA A 159 -18.07 -26.95 -1.24
C ALA A 159 -18.12 -25.51 -1.78
N THR A 160 -18.01 -24.50 -0.90
CA THR A 160 -18.01 -23.08 -1.29
C THR A 160 -16.56 -22.61 -1.47
N ASN A 161 -16.27 -22.01 -2.62
CA ASN A 161 -14.93 -21.47 -2.88
C ASN A 161 -14.68 -20.20 -2.05
N PRO A 162 -13.71 -20.20 -1.09
CA PRO A 162 -13.44 -19.05 -0.24
C PRO A 162 -13.00 -17.81 -1.02
N ILE A 163 -12.30 -17.98 -2.14
CA ILE A 163 -11.84 -16.87 -2.97
C ILE A 163 -13.04 -16.13 -3.57
N GLN A 164 -13.99 -16.89 -4.13
CA GLN A 164 -15.21 -16.30 -4.68
C GLN A 164 -16.05 -15.59 -3.62
N TYR A 165 -16.11 -16.15 -2.42
CA TYR A 165 -16.97 -15.64 -1.35
C TYR A 165 -16.37 -14.45 -0.62
N LEU A 166 -15.06 -14.48 -0.35
CA LEU A 166 -14.37 -13.53 0.54
C LEU A 166 -13.46 -12.56 -0.20
N VAL A 167 -12.70 -13.02 -1.23
CA VAL A 167 -11.70 -12.20 -1.90
C VAL A 167 -12.32 -11.32 -2.97
N ILE A 168 -13.14 -11.87 -3.87
CA ILE A 168 -13.67 -11.11 -5.00
C ILE A 168 -14.47 -9.88 -4.58
N PRO A 169 -15.40 -9.92 -3.61
CA PRO A 169 -16.13 -8.73 -3.20
C PRO A 169 -15.20 -7.63 -2.64
N ARG A 170 -14.16 -8.02 -1.88
CA ARG A 170 -13.19 -7.07 -1.33
C ARG A 170 -12.29 -6.48 -2.40
N PHE A 171 -11.84 -7.31 -3.34
CA PHE A 171 -10.99 -6.90 -4.46
C PHE A 171 -11.70 -5.88 -5.35
N VAL A 172 -12.90 -6.20 -5.81
CA VAL A 172 -13.70 -5.31 -6.67
C VAL A 172 -14.05 -4.01 -5.93
N ALA A 173 -14.48 -4.11 -4.66
CA ALA A 173 -14.78 -2.94 -3.86
C ALA A 173 -13.55 -2.04 -3.67
N ALA A 174 -12.36 -2.61 -3.43
CA ALA A 174 -11.13 -1.83 -3.26
C ALA A 174 -10.70 -1.11 -4.55
N LEU A 175 -10.81 -1.78 -5.71
CA LEU A 175 -10.52 -1.18 -7.01
C LEU A 175 -11.33 0.11 -7.23
N PHE A 176 -12.65 0.02 -7.10
CA PHE A 176 -13.53 1.15 -7.36
C PHE A 176 -13.48 2.21 -6.25
N MET A 177 -13.41 1.78 -5.00
CA MET A 177 -13.44 2.76 -3.89
C MET A 177 -12.14 3.54 -3.79
N LEU A 178 -10.97 2.95 -4.09
CA LEU A 178 -9.73 3.73 -4.09
C LEU A 178 -9.71 4.76 -5.21
N PHE A 179 -10.23 4.40 -6.38
CA PHE A 179 -10.42 5.35 -7.48
C PHE A 179 -11.28 6.55 -7.05
N ILE A 180 -12.44 6.32 -6.42
CA ILE A 180 -13.35 7.38 -5.95
C ILE A 180 -12.71 8.19 -4.82
N LEU A 181 -12.05 7.52 -3.86
CA LEU A 181 -11.38 8.19 -2.74
C LEU A 181 -10.23 9.09 -3.21
N THR A 182 -9.53 8.72 -4.28
CA THR A 182 -8.48 9.56 -4.87
C THR A 182 -9.04 10.82 -5.48
N ILE A 183 -10.14 10.74 -6.25
CA ILE A 183 -10.83 11.92 -6.76
C ILE A 183 -11.22 12.86 -5.60
N TYR A 184 -11.79 12.28 -4.54
CA TYR A 184 -12.16 13.04 -3.35
C TYR A 184 -10.93 13.68 -2.68
N ALA A 185 -9.82 12.94 -2.55
CA ALA A 185 -8.58 13.42 -1.97
C ALA A 185 -7.96 14.58 -2.76
N ASP A 186 -7.97 14.50 -4.07
CA ASP A 186 -7.46 15.55 -4.95
C ASP A 186 -8.27 16.85 -4.78
N TRP A 187 -9.59 16.76 -4.78
CA TRP A 187 -10.47 17.90 -4.53
C TRP A 187 -10.22 18.56 -3.17
N ILE A 188 -10.15 17.77 -2.12
CA ILE A 188 -9.91 18.26 -0.77
C ILE A 188 -8.50 18.84 -0.61
N GLY A 189 -7.49 18.21 -1.23
CA GLY A 189 -6.12 18.69 -1.21
C GLY A 189 -5.96 20.03 -1.95
N MET A 190 -6.58 20.16 -3.13
CA MET A 190 -6.64 21.45 -3.84
C MET A 190 -7.36 22.53 -3.05
N PHE A 191 -8.42 22.17 -2.35
CA PHE A 191 -9.13 23.08 -1.45
C PHE A 191 -8.24 23.51 -0.25
N GLY A 192 -7.47 22.58 0.33
CA GLY A 192 -6.49 22.90 1.38
C GLY A 192 -5.42 23.88 0.89
N GLY A 193 -4.90 23.65 -0.33
CA GLY A 193 -3.98 24.57 -0.99
C GLY A 193 -4.59 25.96 -1.26
N TYR A 194 -5.85 26.01 -1.67
CA TYR A 194 -6.62 27.23 -1.86
C TYR A 194 -6.69 28.06 -0.59
N LEU A 195 -7.03 27.44 0.54
CA LEU A 195 -7.13 28.14 1.82
C LEU A 195 -5.83 28.90 2.16
N ILE A 196 -4.71 28.25 2.06
CA ILE A 196 -3.41 28.87 2.35
C ILE A 196 -3.04 29.93 1.31
N SER A 197 -3.23 29.63 0.04
CA SER A 197 -2.85 30.55 -1.04
C SER A 197 -3.63 31.87 -1.01
N VAL A 198 -4.91 31.81 -0.69
CA VAL A 198 -5.75 33.00 -0.61
C VAL A 198 -5.56 33.74 0.72
N PHE A 199 -5.66 33.05 1.87
CA PHE A 199 -5.66 33.71 3.18
C PHE A 199 -4.27 34.10 3.69
N LYS A 200 -3.22 33.35 3.33
CA LYS A 200 -1.83 33.63 3.79
C LYS A 200 -0.96 34.30 2.74
N LEU A 201 -1.08 33.91 1.48
CA LEU A 201 -0.24 34.42 0.41
C LEU A 201 -0.88 35.60 -0.34
N GLY A 202 -2.15 35.94 -0.05
CA GLY A 202 -2.84 37.08 -0.65
C GLY A 202 -3.15 36.92 -2.15
N MET A 203 -3.15 35.67 -2.65
CA MET A 203 -3.50 35.41 -4.05
C MET A 203 -4.99 35.64 -4.27
N SER A 204 -5.37 36.20 -5.42
CA SER A 204 -6.78 36.29 -5.79
C SER A 204 -7.39 34.90 -5.99
N SER A 205 -8.57 34.67 -5.41
CA SER A 205 -9.33 33.41 -5.56
C SER A 205 -9.52 33.01 -7.02
N HIS A 206 -9.85 33.98 -7.87
CA HIS A 206 -10.06 33.76 -9.31
C HIS A 206 -8.75 33.30 -9.98
N MET A 207 -7.63 33.91 -9.60
CA MET A 207 -6.31 33.55 -10.15
C MET A 207 -5.89 32.14 -9.75
N TYR A 208 -6.11 31.76 -8.48
CA TYR A 208 -5.77 30.41 -7.99
C TYR A 208 -6.56 29.34 -8.74
N ILE A 209 -7.88 29.49 -8.80
CA ILE A 209 -8.76 28.49 -9.47
C ILE A 209 -8.43 28.39 -10.96
N LYS A 210 -8.37 29.54 -11.65
CA LYS A 210 -8.13 29.57 -13.09
C LYS A 210 -6.78 28.92 -13.44
N ARG A 211 -5.70 29.31 -12.77
CA ARG A 211 -4.38 28.74 -13.04
C ARG A 211 -4.29 27.26 -12.70
N GLY A 212 -4.83 26.85 -11.52
CA GLY A 212 -4.82 25.45 -11.15
C GLY A 212 -5.56 24.56 -12.15
N MET A 213 -6.68 25.04 -12.70
CA MET A 213 -7.43 24.32 -13.73
C MET A 213 -6.71 24.34 -15.09
N ASP A 214 -6.13 25.48 -15.47
CA ASP A 214 -5.40 25.61 -16.76
C ASP A 214 -4.12 24.76 -16.76
N ALA A 215 -3.48 24.53 -15.61
CA ALA A 215 -2.28 23.71 -15.46
C ALA A 215 -2.57 22.20 -15.52
N LEU A 216 -3.79 21.78 -15.16
CA LEU A 216 -4.19 20.38 -15.17
C LEU A 216 -4.44 19.88 -16.58
N VAL A 217 -3.59 18.98 -17.03
CA VAL A 217 -3.81 18.25 -18.28
C VAL A 217 -4.63 16.99 -17.96
N VAL A 218 -5.59 16.66 -18.82
CA VAL A 218 -6.41 15.44 -18.66
C VAL A 218 -5.55 14.19 -18.48
N LYS A 219 -4.39 14.14 -19.14
CA LYS A 219 -3.42 13.04 -19.00
C LYS A 219 -2.98 12.87 -17.53
N ASP A 220 -2.70 13.95 -16.80
CA ASP A 220 -2.20 13.89 -15.41
C ASP A 220 -3.26 13.29 -14.46
N VAL A 221 -4.51 13.73 -14.60
CA VAL A 221 -5.64 13.20 -13.81
C VAL A 221 -5.87 11.72 -14.12
N VAL A 222 -5.92 11.36 -15.40
CA VAL A 222 -6.16 9.97 -15.81
C VAL A 222 -5.05 9.04 -15.34
N THR A 223 -3.78 9.46 -15.46
CA THR A 223 -2.65 8.64 -14.98
C THR A 223 -2.69 8.43 -13.47
N GLY A 224 -3.01 9.46 -12.69
CA GLY A 224 -3.19 9.34 -11.24
C GLY A 224 -4.32 8.38 -10.87
N LEU A 225 -5.46 8.48 -11.55
CA LEU A 225 -6.61 7.60 -11.30
C LEU A 225 -6.35 6.14 -11.71
N ILE A 226 -5.59 5.90 -12.79
CA ILE A 226 -5.15 4.55 -13.16
C ILE A 226 -4.26 3.96 -12.07
N LYS A 227 -3.29 4.71 -11.55
CA LYS A 227 -2.45 4.28 -10.42
C LYS A 227 -3.31 3.89 -9.22
N ALA A 228 -4.24 4.76 -8.82
CA ALA A 228 -5.15 4.51 -7.69
C ALA A 228 -5.95 3.21 -7.86
N PHE A 229 -6.47 2.96 -9.06
CA PHE A 229 -7.19 1.73 -9.36
C PHE A 229 -6.34 0.48 -9.09
N PHE A 230 -5.11 0.43 -9.57
CA PHE A 230 -4.21 -0.70 -9.32
C PHE A 230 -3.80 -0.82 -7.85
N PHE A 231 -3.55 0.29 -7.17
CA PHE A 231 -3.21 0.28 -5.74
C PHE A 231 -4.31 -0.35 -4.89
N GLY A 232 -5.58 -0.07 -5.21
CA GLY A 232 -6.73 -0.72 -4.56
C GLY A 232 -6.69 -2.24 -4.67
N GLY A 233 -6.39 -2.74 -5.86
CA GLY A 233 -6.22 -4.17 -6.12
C GLY A 233 -5.09 -4.78 -5.29
N PHE A 234 -3.92 -4.14 -5.28
CA PHE A 234 -2.76 -4.61 -4.53
C PHE A 234 -3.03 -4.69 -3.03
N ILE A 235 -3.58 -3.62 -2.44
CA ILE A 235 -3.91 -3.58 -1.01
C ILE A 235 -4.88 -4.70 -0.62
N SER A 236 -5.91 -4.90 -1.42
CA SER A 236 -6.92 -5.92 -1.14
C SER A 236 -6.36 -7.34 -1.23
N ILE A 237 -5.59 -7.66 -2.27
CA ILE A 237 -4.99 -8.99 -2.46
C ILE A 237 -3.97 -9.30 -1.36
N VAL A 238 -3.11 -8.34 -1.03
CA VAL A 238 -2.12 -8.50 0.05
C VAL A 238 -2.82 -8.72 1.39
N GLY A 239 -3.84 -7.91 1.72
CA GLY A 239 -4.63 -8.09 2.93
C GLY A 239 -5.30 -9.46 3.01
N CYS A 240 -5.89 -9.93 1.90
CA CYS A 240 -6.48 -11.26 1.82
C CYS A 240 -5.44 -12.38 1.96
N TYR A 241 -4.28 -12.26 1.31
CA TYR A 241 -3.21 -13.25 1.37
C TYR A 241 -2.71 -13.47 2.80
N PHE A 242 -2.34 -12.41 3.50
CA PHE A 242 -1.86 -12.52 4.88
C PHE A 242 -2.97 -12.96 5.84
N GLY A 243 -4.21 -12.53 5.62
CA GLY A 243 -5.35 -13.01 6.40
C GLY A 243 -5.55 -14.52 6.28
N PHE A 244 -5.50 -15.09 5.08
CA PHE A 244 -5.61 -16.54 4.86
C PHE A 244 -4.45 -17.35 5.45
N HIS A 245 -3.28 -16.74 5.63
CA HIS A 245 -2.09 -17.38 6.16
C HIS A 245 -1.86 -17.11 7.66
N ALA A 246 -2.79 -16.44 8.34
CA ALA A 246 -2.71 -16.21 9.77
C ALA A 246 -2.71 -17.54 10.54
N ARG A 247 -1.77 -17.71 11.48
CA ARG A 247 -1.61 -18.89 12.32
C ARG A 247 -1.18 -18.48 13.74
N GLY A 248 -1.57 -19.24 14.75
CA GLY A 248 -1.15 -18.98 16.13
C GLY A 248 -2.11 -18.08 16.92
N GLY A 249 -3.41 -18.18 16.64
CA GLY A 249 -4.44 -17.48 17.42
C GLY A 249 -4.42 -15.96 17.22
N ALA A 250 -4.81 -15.22 18.25
CA ALA A 250 -4.92 -13.75 18.20
C ALA A 250 -3.57 -13.06 17.90
N GLU A 251 -2.46 -13.57 18.44
CA GLU A 251 -1.12 -13.04 18.17
C GLU A 251 -0.74 -13.19 16.68
N GLY A 252 -1.08 -14.33 16.08
CA GLY A 252 -0.86 -14.59 14.66
C GLY A 252 -1.68 -13.67 13.77
N VAL A 253 -2.92 -13.33 14.15
CA VAL A 253 -3.74 -12.32 13.46
C VAL A 253 -3.09 -10.95 13.53
N GLY A 254 -2.58 -10.54 14.70
CA GLY A 254 -1.86 -9.27 14.85
C GLY A 254 -0.61 -9.20 13.97
N ARG A 255 0.18 -10.26 13.88
CA ARG A 255 1.33 -10.33 12.97
C ARG A 255 0.92 -10.27 11.51
N ALA A 256 -0.14 -10.97 11.12
CA ALA A 256 -0.66 -10.95 9.75
C ALA A 256 -1.14 -9.56 9.33
N THR A 257 -1.81 -8.82 10.22
CA THR A 257 -2.24 -7.44 9.96
C THR A 257 -1.06 -6.50 9.74
N THR A 258 -0.04 -6.56 10.59
CA THR A 258 1.17 -5.74 10.43
C THR A 258 1.89 -6.03 9.11
N LEU A 259 2.07 -7.31 8.78
CA LEU A 259 2.70 -7.72 7.52
C LEU A 259 1.87 -7.28 6.31
N ALA A 260 0.55 -7.39 6.38
CA ALA A 260 -0.34 -6.94 5.31
C ALA A 260 -0.15 -5.44 5.02
N VAL A 261 -0.08 -4.61 6.05
CA VAL A 261 0.15 -3.17 5.90
C VAL A 261 1.52 -2.89 5.31
N VAL A 262 2.59 -3.46 5.90
CA VAL A 262 3.97 -3.20 5.46
C VAL A 262 4.18 -3.61 4.01
N VAL A 263 3.73 -4.82 3.64
CA VAL A 263 3.89 -5.31 2.26
C VAL A 263 3.02 -4.50 1.28
N SER A 264 1.81 -4.09 1.68
CA SER A 264 0.97 -3.22 0.85
C SER A 264 1.64 -1.87 0.59
N LEU A 265 2.23 -1.24 1.62
CA LEU A 265 2.94 0.03 1.49
C LEU A 265 4.15 -0.08 0.55
N ILE A 266 4.97 -1.13 0.73
CA ILE A 266 6.11 -1.38 -0.16
C ILE A 266 5.65 -1.58 -1.60
N LEU A 267 4.58 -2.36 -1.81
CA LEU A 267 4.07 -2.64 -3.14
C LEU A 267 3.48 -1.40 -3.81
N VAL A 268 2.77 -0.55 -3.06
CA VAL A 268 2.24 0.73 -3.55
C VAL A 268 3.38 1.64 -3.98
N ILE A 269 4.41 1.86 -3.14
CA ILE A 269 5.53 2.73 -3.47
C ILE A 269 6.33 2.19 -4.66
N ALA A 270 6.61 0.88 -4.69
CA ALA A 270 7.35 0.25 -5.79
C ALA A 270 6.57 0.34 -7.12
N SER A 271 5.27 0.08 -7.09
CA SER A 271 4.42 0.18 -8.28
C SER A 271 4.20 1.63 -8.71
N ASP A 272 4.14 2.59 -7.80
CA ASP A 272 4.07 4.00 -8.13
C ASP A 272 5.30 4.46 -8.93
N ALA A 273 6.50 4.14 -8.45
CA ALA A 273 7.74 4.44 -9.18
C ALA A 273 7.75 3.82 -10.58
N LEU A 274 7.22 2.60 -10.71
CA LEU A 274 7.15 1.88 -11.98
C LEU A 274 6.12 2.53 -12.93
N PHE A 275 4.93 2.87 -12.46
CA PHE A 275 3.93 3.59 -13.24
C PHE A 275 4.40 4.97 -13.65
N SER A 276 5.05 5.73 -12.75
CA SER A 276 5.60 7.05 -13.06
C SER A 276 6.66 6.96 -14.16
N ALA A 277 7.55 5.96 -14.10
CA ALA A 277 8.52 5.71 -15.16
C ALA A 277 7.84 5.39 -16.50
N ILE A 278 6.85 4.50 -16.51
CA ILE A 278 6.11 4.14 -17.73
C ILE A 278 5.42 5.38 -18.33
N PHE A 279 4.68 6.13 -17.52
CA PHE A 279 3.93 7.29 -18.00
C PHE A 279 4.80 8.51 -18.36
N TYR A 280 6.06 8.54 -17.89
CA TYR A 280 7.03 9.55 -18.31
C TYR A 280 7.58 9.27 -19.72
N PHE A 281 7.77 8.01 -20.06
CA PHE A 281 8.32 7.63 -21.37
C PHE A 281 7.27 7.48 -22.48
N PHE A 282 5.99 7.31 -22.13
CA PHE A 282 4.85 7.20 -23.05
C PHE A 282 3.82 8.32 -22.83
#